data_c452dd5a7b83a8dad4f7b6be7888395f
#
_entry.id   c452dd5a7b83a8dad4f7b6be7888395f
#
_cell.length_a   1.000
_cell.length_b   1.000
_cell.length_c   1.000
_cell.angle_alpha   90.00
_cell.angle_beta   90.00
_cell.angle_gamma   90.00
#
_symmetry.space_group_name_H-M   'P 1'
#
loop_
_entity.id
_entity.type
_entity.pdbx_description
1 polymer ?
#
loop_
_entity_poly.entity_id
_entity_poly.type
_entity_poly.pdbx_seq_one_letter_code
_entity_poly.pdbx_strand_id
1 'polypeptide(L)'
;MEQDKINDIINRLDVESIKPEEIDTFIMGMRKRLMEKALEGELAAHLGYEKYARDPGSNSRNGKSRKTVKTEKGPITIDVPRDRDGSFEPQLVQKGQRRSGILDQQVIALYSKGMTTREITATSKEMYDVDISPTLVSHITESVIEDVRQWQNRPLDSIYPIVFMDGIVVKVRDGQRIVNKSIHIVLGINHQGKKELQGLWLTENEGAKFWLGILTELKNRGLRDILIACVDGLKGFPEAIEAVYPEAAVQLCIVHMVRNSLKTVSWKDYKGVTEQLKTIYQAVSEQEALSNLEQFRQDWLQYPRIADMWERNWVRIAPMFSYEGDIRRVIYTTNAIESLNSVIRKATTRHKMFPDDGAALKVAWLAIMGASRKWTMPIQNWKSALNRFCIEFGERVSAYL
;
A
#
# COMPACT_ATOMS: atom_id res chain seq x y z
N MET A 1 8.07 28.16 -23.52
CA MET A 1 7.41 27.69 -24.78
C MET A 1 5.93 27.32 -24.60
N GLU A 2 5.53 26.55 -23.59
CA GLU A 2 4.09 26.32 -23.33
C GLU A 2 3.38 27.54 -22.74
N GLN A 3 4.02 28.22 -21.80
CA GLN A 3 3.46 29.40 -21.15
C GLN A 3 3.25 30.55 -22.14
N ASP A 4 4.17 30.76 -23.06
CA ASP A 4 4.07 31.79 -24.07
C ASP A 4 2.89 31.57 -25.03
N LYS A 5 2.63 30.33 -25.39
CA LYS A 5 1.46 29.96 -26.22
C LYS A 5 0.15 30.17 -25.48
N ILE A 6 0.13 29.90 -24.17
CA ILE A 6 -1.04 30.12 -23.32
C ILE A 6 -1.29 31.66 -23.21
N ASN A 7 -0.25 32.43 -22.97
CA ASN A 7 -0.36 33.90 -22.88
C ASN A 7 -0.84 34.52 -24.21
N ASP A 8 -0.35 34.03 -25.35
CA ASP A 8 -0.81 34.49 -26.67
C ASP A 8 -2.30 34.17 -26.91
N ILE A 9 -2.76 33.02 -26.48
CA ILE A 9 -4.18 32.62 -26.55
C ILE A 9 -5.02 33.52 -25.62
N ILE A 10 -4.58 33.71 -24.37
CA ILE A 10 -5.29 34.58 -23.40
C ILE A 10 -5.39 36.01 -23.88
N ASN A 11 -4.30 36.55 -24.42
CA ASN A 11 -4.27 37.95 -24.94
C ASN A 11 -5.18 38.16 -26.16
N ARG A 12 -5.52 37.10 -26.89
CA ARG A 12 -6.47 37.17 -28.01
C ARG A 12 -7.93 36.97 -27.60
N LEU A 13 -8.16 36.58 -26.35
CA LEU A 13 -9.49 36.43 -25.78
C LEU A 13 -9.87 37.73 -25.06
N ASP A 14 -11.08 38.19 -25.26
CA ASP A 14 -11.68 39.28 -24.49
C ASP A 14 -12.03 38.78 -23.06
N VAL A 15 -10.99 38.55 -22.28
CA VAL A 15 -11.11 37.97 -20.94
C VAL A 15 -11.66 38.98 -19.93
N GLU A 16 -11.53 40.27 -20.23
CA GLU A 16 -12.00 41.36 -19.36
C GLU A 16 -13.54 41.39 -19.26
N SER A 17 -14.22 40.80 -20.23
CA SER A 17 -15.69 40.69 -20.23
C SER A 17 -16.24 39.48 -19.47
N ILE A 18 -15.37 38.49 -19.05
CA ILE A 18 -15.79 37.24 -18.41
C ILE A 18 -15.96 37.49 -16.90
N LYS A 19 -17.14 37.27 -16.38
CA LYS A 19 -17.39 37.30 -14.94
C LYS A 19 -16.72 36.11 -14.23
N PRO A 20 -16.27 36.27 -12.97
CA PRO A 20 -15.65 35.18 -12.21
C PRO A 20 -16.47 33.91 -12.19
N GLU A 21 -17.78 34.02 -12.12
CA GLU A 21 -18.75 32.89 -12.10
C GLU A 21 -18.83 32.16 -13.46
N GLU A 22 -18.41 32.78 -14.55
CA GLU A 22 -18.47 32.23 -15.91
C GLU A 22 -17.13 31.57 -16.33
N ILE A 23 -16.06 31.78 -15.56
CA ILE A 23 -14.71 31.28 -15.88
C ILE A 23 -14.71 29.75 -16.01
N ASP A 24 -15.31 29.02 -15.08
CA ASP A 24 -15.36 27.56 -15.12
C ASP A 24 -16.15 27.06 -16.34
N THR A 25 -17.25 27.70 -16.66
CA THR A 25 -18.06 27.39 -17.85
C THR A 25 -17.27 27.63 -19.14
N PHE A 26 -16.54 28.73 -19.17
CA PHE A 26 -15.66 29.07 -20.31
C PHE A 26 -14.52 28.06 -20.48
N ILE A 27 -13.85 27.71 -19.39
CA ILE A 27 -12.78 26.69 -19.40
C ILE A 27 -13.32 25.33 -19.88
N MET A 28 -14.51 24.93 -19.42
CA MET A 28 -15.16 23.71 -19.87
C MET A 28 -15.50 23.75 -21.36
N GLY A 29 -15.96 24.89 -21.87
CA GLY A 29 -16.20 25.13 -23.30
C GLY A 29 -14.92 25.03 -24.11
N MET A 30 -13.82 25.64 -23.65
CA MET A 30 -12.50 25.54 -24.28
C MET A 30 -12.02 24.09 -24.30
N ARG A 31 -12.10 23.39 -23.16
CA ARG A 31 -11.71 21.96 -23.05
C ARG A 31 -12.46 21.09 -24.05
N LYS A 32 -13.78 21.27 -24.16
CA LYS A 32 -14.59 20.59 -25.17
C LYS A 32 -14.05 20.81 -26.58
N ARG A 33 -13.81 22.07 -26.95
CA ARG A 33 -13.31 22.42 -28.30
C ARG A 33 -11.93 21.86 -28.59
N LEU A 34 -11.03 21.88 -27.61
CA LEU A 34 -9.70 21.28 -27.74
C LEU A 34 -9.80 19.76 -27.95
N MET A 35 -10.66 19.07 -27.18
CA MET A 35 -10.88 17.62 -27.35
C MET A 35 -11.45 17.31 -28.73
N GLU A 36 -12.46 18.03 -29.20
CA GLU A 36 -13.07 17.84 -30.52
C GLU A 36 -12.04 18.08 -31.64
N LYS A 37 -11.19 19.11 -31.51
CA LYS A 37 -10.16 19.40 -32.50
C LYS A 37 -9.04 18.36 -32.51
N ALA A 38 -8.64 17.86 -31.34
CA ALA A 38 -7.67 16.78 -31.23
C ALA A 38 -8.20 15.49 -31.89
N LEU A 39 -9.46 15.12 -31.63
CA LEU A 39 -10.12 13.98 -32.27
C LEU A 39 -10.25 14.13 -33.78
N GLU A 40 -10.47 15.35 -34.28
CA GLU A 40 -10.44 15.63 -35.73
C GLU A 40 -9.04 15.44 -36.33
N GLY A 41 -7.98 15.80 -35.58
CA GLY A 41 -6.58 15.56 -35.96
C GLY A 41 -6.24 14.06 -35.98
N GLU A 42 -6.68 13.29 -34.94
CA GLU A 42 -6.52 11.83 -34.95
C GLU A 42 -7.19 11.17 -36.14
N LEU A 43 -8.42 11.59 -36.50
CA LEU A 43 -9.10 11.08 -37.68
C LEU A 43 -8.39 11.48 -38.99
N ALA A 44 -7.84 12.70 -39.06
CA ALA A 44 -7.07 13.12 -40.22
C ALA A 44 -5.81 12.27 -40.42
N ALA A 45 -5.09 12.01 -39.33
CA ALA A 45 -3.93 11.11 -39.33
C ALA A 45 -4.31 9.67 -39.73
N HIS A 46 -5.44 9.15 -39.21
CA HIS A 46 -5.95 7.83 -39.57
C HIS A 46 -6.33 7.69 -41.06
N LEU A 47 -6.96 8.71 -41.63
CA LEU A 47 -7.39 8.71 -43.01
C LEU A 47 -6.27 9.10 -44.02
N GLY A 48 -5.20 9.74 -43.56
CA GLY A 48 -4.08 10.21 -44.38
C GLY A 48 -4.34 11.53 -45.08
N TYR A 49 -5.49 12.22 -44.83
CA TYR A 49 -5.81 13.50 -45.46
C TYR A 49 -6.55 14.47 -44.54
N GLU A 50 -6.32 15.77 -44.77
CA GLU A 50 -6.95 16.84 -44.00
C GLU A 50 -8.43 17.04 -44.37
N LYS A 51 -9.17 17.68 -43.47
CA LYS A 51 -10.57 18.06 -43.72
C LYS A 51 -10.66 18.98 -44.93
N TYR A 52 -11.58 18.68 -45.84
CA TYR A 52 -11.80 19.35 -47.15
C TYR A 52 -10.75 19.05 -48.24
N ALA A 53 -9.71 18.25 -47.95
CA ALA A 53 -8.87 17.73 -49.03
C ALA A 53 -9.62 16.63 -49.79
N ARG A 54 -9.42 16.55 -51.13
CA ARG A 54 -9.90 15.40 -51.92
C ARG A 54 -8.92 14.26 -51.78
N ASP A 55 -9.41 13.11 -51.28
CA ASP A 55 -8.65 11.89 -51.27
C ASP A 55 -9.32 10.85 -52.20
N PRO A 56 -8.58 10.22 -53.10
CA PRO A 56 -9.07 9.10 -53.90
C PRO A 56 -9.13 7.78 -53.10
N GLY A 57 -8.82 7.79 -51.81
CA GLY A 57 -8.82 6.61 -50.94
C GLY A 57 -10.19 5.97 -50.74
N SER A 58 -10.19 4.71 -50.27
CA SER A 58 -11.39 3.90 -50.08
C SER A 58 -12.22 4.32 -48.86
N ASN A 59 -11.58 4.88 -47.81
CA ASN A 59 -12.24 5.28 -46.55
C ASN A 59 -12.46 6.80 -46.49
N SER A 60 -13.55 7.22 -45.91
CA SER A 60 -13.92 8.64 -45.85
C SER A 60 -14.56 9.03 -44.50
N ARG A 61 -14.58 10.34 -44.21
CA ARG A 61 -15.27 10.88 -43.02
C ARG A 61 -16.76 10.58 -43.06
N ASN A 62 -17.34 10.13 -41.99
CA ASN A 62 -18.75 9.74 -41.87
C ASN A 62 -19.44 10.43 -40.70
N GLY A 63 -19.42 11.75 -40.71
CA GLY A 63 -20.08 12.56 -39.67
C GLY A 63 -19.46 12.43 -38.27
N LYS A 64 -20.26 12.73 -37.24
CA LYS A 64 -19.86 12.73 -35.83
C LYS A 64 -20.90 12.01 -34.99
N SER A 65 -20.48 11.39 -33.90
CA SER A 65 -21.36 10.84 -32.88
C SER A 65 -21.21 11.64 -31.58
N ARG A 66 -22.35 12.03 -31.00
CA ARG A 66 -22.37 12.72 -29.72
C ARG A 66 -22.09 11.74 -28.58
N LYS A 67 -21.15 12.12 -27.70
CA LYS A 67 -20.70 11.29 -26.60
C LYS A 67 -20.53 12.12 -25.34
N THR A 68 -21.15 11.72 -24.23
CA THR A 68 -20.93 12.36 -22.94
C THR A 68 -19.90 11.57 -22.13
N VAL A 69 -18.84 12.26 -21.72
CA VAL A 69 -17.76 11.73 -20.88
C VAL A 69 -17.84 12.39 -19.51
N LYS A 70 -17.96 11.60 -18.45
CA LYS A 70 -17.87 12.10 -17.07
C LYS A 70 -16.40 12.43 -16.77
N THR A 71 -16.13 13.66 -16.37
CA THR A 71 -14.79 14.11 -16.00
C THR A 71 -14.77 14.56 -14.55
N GLU A 72 -13.61 14.84 -14.03
CA GLU A 72 -13.37 15.35 -12.67
C GLU A 72 -14.00 16.74 -12.40
N LYS A 73 -14.43 17.43 -13.45
CA LYS A 73 -15.06 18.76 -13.40
C LYS A 73 -16.51 18.74 -13.92
N GLY A 74 -17.13 17.58 -13.97
CA GLY A 74 -18.49 17.42 -14.50
C GLY A 74 -18.54 16.70 -15.87
N PRO A 75 -19.74 16.44 -16.39
CA PRO A 75 -19.92 15.76 -17.66
C PRO A 75 -19.63 16.72 -18.84
N ILE A 76 -18.82 16.27 -19.78
CA ILE A 76 -18.56 16.97 -21.05
C ILE A 76 -19.19 16.19 -22.19
N THR A 77 -20.03 16.85 -22.97
CA THR A 77 -20.60 16.27 -24.18
C THR A 77 -19.78 16.75 -25.39
N ILE A 78 -19.12 15.81 -26.07
CA ILE A 78 -18.24 16.04 -27.22
C ILE A 78 -18.78 15.36 -28.47
N ASP A 79 -18.44 15.90 -29.63
CA ASP A 79 -18.73 15.34 -30.92
C ASP A 79 -17.52 14.56 -31.44
N VAL A 80 -17.58 13.21 -31.37
CA VAL A 80 -16.52 12.29 -31.80
C VAL A 80 -16.68 12.02 -33.28
N PRO A 81 -15.67 12.32 -34.13
CA PRO A 81 -15.74 12.07 -35.56
C PRO A 81 -15.68 10.56 -35.85
N ARG A 82 -16.23 10.15 -37.02
CA ARG A 82 -16.24 8.77 -37.49
C ARG A 82 -15.79 8.68 -38.94
N ASP A 83 -15.18 7.57 -39.28
CA ASP A 83 -14.92 7.15 -40.62
C ASP A 83 -16.05 6.27 -41.18
N ARG A 84 -16.07 6.03 -42.48
CA ARG A 84 -17.11 5.25 -43.16
C ARG A 84 -16.99 3.76 -42.86
N ASP A 85 -15.76 3.26 -42.79
CA ASP A 85 -15.49 1.85 -42.58
C ASP A 85 -15.55 1.43 -41.08
N GLY A 86 -15.68 2.39 -40.15
CA GLY A 86 -15.75 2.14 -38.74
C GLY A 86 -14.42 1.67 -38.10
N SER A 87 -13.33 1.78 -38.86
CA SER A 87 -11.98 1.36 -38.45
C SER A 87 -11.25 2.35 -37.53
N PHE A 88 -11.70 3.61 -37.52
CA PHE A 88 -11.10 4.64 -36.67
C PHE A 88 -11.30 4.34 -35.16
N GLU A 89 -10.21 4.25 -34.45
CA GLU A 89 -10.19 4.09 -32.98
C GLU A 89 -9.52 5.30 -32.32
N PRO A 90 -10.32 6.24 -31.79
CA PRO A 90 -9.78 7.43 -31.17
C PRO A 90 -9.01 7.08 -29.90
N GLN A 91 -7.82 7.66 -29.75
CA GLN A 91 -6.95 7.47 -28.57
C GLN A 91 -7.36 8.38 -27.40
N LEU A 92 -7.74 9.63 -27.70
CA LEU A 92 -8.11 10.61 -26.69
C LEU A 92 -9.35 10.21 -25.89
N VAL A 93 -10.35 9.60 -26.57
CA VAL A 93 -11.58 9.09 -25.96
C VAL A 93 -11.98 7.79 -26.64
N GLN A 94 -11.53 6.67 -26.11
CA GLN A 94 -11.70 5.34 -26.70
C GLN A 94 -13.17 4.96 -26.92
N LYS A 95 -13.43 4.07 -27.88
CA LYS A 95 -14.79 3.51 -28.08
C LYS A 95 -15.29 2.90 -26.77
N GLY A 96 -16.54 3.20 -26.39
CA GLY A 96 -17.13 2.72 -25.11
C GLY A 96 -16.73 3.50 -23.85
N GLN A 97 -15.68 4.30 -23.87
CA GLN A 97 -15.26 5.10 -22.72
C GLN A 97 -16.31 6.17 -22.41
N ARG A 98 -16.85 6.17 -21.18
CA ARG A 98 -17.87 7.12 -20.69
C ARG A 98 -17.36 8.00 -19.56
N ARG A 99 -16.09 7.89 -19.17
CA ARG A 99 -15.47 8.65 -18.09
C ARG A 99 -13.99 8.89 -18.36
N SER A 100 -13.44 9.93 -17.73
CA SER A 100 -12.00 10.23 -17.82
C SER A 100 -11.21 9.32 -16.86
N GLY A 101 -9.97 8.97 -17.23
CA GLY A 101 -9.07 8.24 -16.35
C GLY A 101 -8.72 9.01 -15.07
N ILE A 102 -8.79 10.34 -15.11
CA ILE A 102 -8.57 11.21 -13.94
C ILE A 102 -9.65 10.98 -12.89
N LEU A 103 -10.92 10.83 -13.31
CA LEU A 103 -12.01 10.50 -12.38
C LEU A 103 -11.79 9.15 -11.70
N ASP A 104 -11.36 8.13 -12.45
CA ASP A 104 -11.05 6.82 -11.88
C ASP A 104 -9.91 6.91 -10.85
N GLN A 105 -8.85 7.68 -11.15
CA GLN A 105 -7.75 7.93 -10.21
C GLN A 105 -8.20 8.67 -8.94
N GLN A 106 -9.09 9.64 -9.05
CA GLN A 106 -9.67 10.34 -7.89
C GLN A 106 -10.49 9.40 -7.02
N VAL A 107 -11.34 8.57 -7.62
CA VAL A 107 -12.11 7.54 -6.91
C VAL A 107 -11.17 6.59 -6.15
N ILE A 108 -10.13 6.08 -6.82
CA ILE A 108 -9.13 5.21 -6.19
C ILE A 108 -8.40 5.95 -5.05
N ALA A 109 -8.05 7.22 -5.22
CA ALA A 109 -7.39 8.02 -4.19
C ALA A 109 -8.28 8.23 -2.95
N LEU A 110 -9.57 8.49 -3.11
CA LEU A 110 -10.52 8.59 -2.01
C LEU A 110 -10.73 7.24 -1.31
N TYR A 111 -10.83 6.17 -2.10
CA TYR A 111 -10.96 4.81 -1.57
C TYR A 111 -9.71 4.39 -0.77
N SER A 112 -8.51 4.78 -1.22
CA SER A 112 -7.25 4.51 -0.51
C SER A 112 -7.17 5.19 0.87
N LYS A 113 -7.92 6.27 1.07
CA LYS A 113 -8.04 6.95 2.37
C LYS A 113 -9.09 6.30 3.29
N GLY A 114 -9.67 5.18 2.87
CA GLY A 114 -10.64 4.41 3.63
C GLY A 114 -12.09 4.96 3.52
N MET A 115 -12.41 5.75 2.50
CA MET A 115 -13.79 6.17 2.25
C MET A 115 -14.60 5.00 1.68
N THR A 116 -15.82 4.86 2.16
CA THR A 116 -16.78 3.88 1.62
C THR A 116 -17.27 4.31 0.23
N THR A 117 -17.82 3.36 -0.53
CA THR A 117 -18.40 3.67 -1.86
C THR A 117 -19.47 4.75 -1.81
N ARG A 118 -20.29 4.79 -0.74
CA ARG A 118 -21.33 5.79 -0.54
C ARG A 118 -20.76 7.17 -0.21
N GLU A 119 -19.73 7.23 0.64
CA GLU A 119 -19.04 8.50 0.95
C GLU A 119 -18.36 9.07 -0.29
N ILE A 120 -17.72 8.21 -1.11
CA ILE A 120 -17.11 8.64 -2.38
C ILE A 120 -18.16 9.20 -3.32
N THR A 121 -19.33 8.54 -3.43
CA THR A 121 -20.45 9.04 -4.23
C THR A 121 -20.92 10.43 -3.75
N ALA A 122 -21.13 10.59 -2.44
CA ALA A 122 -21.55 11.86 -1.85
C ALA A 122 -20.49 12.97 -2.08
N THR A 123 -19.23 12.67 -1.78
CA THR A 123 -18.11 13.62 -1.96
C THR A 123 -17.94 14.02 -3.43
N SER A 124 -18.08 13.07 -4.37
CA SER A 124 -17.98 13.38 -5.80
C SER A 124 -19.10 14.31 -6.26
N LYS A 125 -20.30 14.14 -5.72
CA LYS A 125 -21.44 15.03 -6.02
C LYS A 125 -21.23 16.41 -5.41
N GLU A 126 -20.83 16.45 -4.14
CA GLU A 126 -20.65 17.71 -3.39
C GLU A 126 -19.50 18.56 -3.92
N MET A 127 -18.34 17.95 -4.18
CA MET A 127 -17.13 18.70 -4.54
C MET A 127 -16.98 18.98 -6.03
N TYR A 128 -17.51 18.09 -6.87
CA TYR A 128 -17.26 18.12 -8.33
C TYR A 128 -18.53 18.14 -9.17
N ASP A 129 -19.70 18.14 -8.55
CA ASP A 129 -21.01 17.97 -9.22
C ASP A 129 -21.07 16.76 -10.16
N VAL A 130 -20.29 15.71 -9.84
CA VAL A 130 -20.23 14.48 -10.64
C VAL A 130 -21.10 13.42 -9.97
N ASP A 131 -22.13 13.02 -10.67
CA ASP A 131 -23.03 11.96 -10.22
C ASP A 131 -22.46 10.58 -10.61
N ILE A 132 -21.92 9.86 -9.62
CA ILE A 132 -21.42 8.49 -9.74
C ILE A 132 -22.17 7.57 -8.80
N SER A 133 -22.48 6.36 -9.24
CA SER A 133 -23.16 5.39 -8.38
C SER A 133 -22.17 4.60 -7.51
N PRO A 134 -22.60 4.08 -6.34
CA PRO A 134 -21.77 3.17 -5.54
C PRO A 134 -21.30 1.94 -6.34
N THR A 135 -22.12 1.45 -7.27
CA THR A 135 -21.77 0.35 -8.19
C THR A 135 -20.62 0.74 -9.11
N LEU A 136 -20.63 1.99 -9.63
CA LEU A 136 -19.53 2.48 -10.46
C LEU A 136 -18.23 2.58 -9.66
N VAL A 137 -18.29 3.07 -8.41
CA VAL A 137 -17.13 3.11 -7.52
C VAL A 137 -16.57 1.70 -7.28
N SER A 138 -17.45 0.71 -7.04
CA SER A 138 -17.04 -0.70 -6.90
C SER A 138 -16.35 -1.20 -8.16
N HIS A 139 -16.90 -0.90 -9.33
CA HIS A 139 -16.32 -1.30 -10.64
C HIS A 139 -14.95 -0.67 -10.89
N ILE A 140 -14.78 0.62 -10.58
CA ILE A 140 -13.48 1.31 -10.72
C ILE A 140 -12.45 0.67 -9.79
N THR A 141 -12.82 0.37 -8.55
CA THR A 141 -11.91 -0.23 -7.58
C THR A 141 -11.65 -1.72 -7.82
N GLU A 142 -12.40 -2.39 -8.70
CA GLU A 142 -12.19 -3.81 -9.00
C GLU A 142 -10.90 -4.05 -9.79
N SER A 143 -10.50 -3.10 -10.64
CA SER A 143 -9.20 -3.16 -11.33
C SER A 143 -8.02 -3.24 -10.36
N VAL A 144 -8.16 -2.68 -9.16
CA VAL A 144 -7.13 -2.73 -8.12
C VAL A 144 -6.82 -4.17 -7.66
N ILE A 145 -7.81 -5.08 -7.70
CA ILE A 145 -7.56 -6.49 -7.32
C ILE A 145 -6.63 -7.18 -8.31
N GLU A 146 -6.74 -6.86 -9.59
CA GLU A 146 -5.82 -7.41 -10.59
C GLU A 146 -4.41 -6.85 -10.39
N ASP A 147 -4.28 -5.55 -10.11
CA ASP A 147 -3.00 -4.94 -9.76
C ASP A 147 -2.39 -5.61 -8.50
N VAL A 148 -3.21 -5.90 -7.48
CA VAL A 148 -2.77 -6.63 -6.27
C VAL A 148 -2.25 -8.01 -6.64
N ARG A 149 -2.95 -8.77 -7.49
CA ARG A 149 -2.54 -10.12 -7.89
C ARG A 149 -1.22 -10.11 -8.68
N GLN A 150 -1.10 -9.21 -9.66
CA GLN A 150 0.12 -9.07 -10.45
C GLN A 150 1.30 -8.66 -9.56
N TRP A 151 1.08 -7.70 -8.68
CA TRP A 151 2.09 -7.25 -7.73
C TRP A 151 2.47 -8.38 -6.74
N GLN A 152 1.50 -9.15 -6.23
CA GLN A 152 1.71 -10.26 -5.31
C GLN A 152 2.57 -11.37 -5.95
N ASN A 153 2.43 -11.62 -7.25
CA ASN A 153 3.16 -12.65 -7.99
C ASN A 153 4.54 -12.21 -8.51
N ARG A 154 4.95 -10.96 -8.28
CA ARG A 154 6.23 -10.48 -8.76
C ARG A 154 7.41 -11.24 -8.14
N PRO A 155 8.56 -11.38 -8.86
CA PRO A 155 9.79 -11.90 -8.28
C PRO A 155 10.23 -11.07 -7.07
N LEU A 156 10.91 -11.71 -6.14
CA LEU A 156 11.53 -11.10 -4.96
C LEU A 156 13.06 -11.19 -5.07
N ASP A 157 13.76 -10.33 -4.32
CA ASP A 157 15.19 -10.46 -4.14
C ASP A 157 15.52 -11.80 -3.46
N SER A 158 16.69 -12.34 -3.77
CA SER A 158 17.10 -13.65 -3.24
C SER A 158 17.34 -13.65 -1.74
N ILE A 159 17.68 -12.49 -1.17
CA ILE A 159 17.95 -12.33 0.26
C ILE A 159 17.32 -11.05 0.81
N TYR A 160 16.76 -11.17 2.01
CA TYR A 160 16.38 -10.02 2.84
C TYR A 160 17.03 -10.16 4.22
N PRO A 161 17.96 -9.24 4.58
CA PRO A 161 18.60 -9.26 5.90
C PRO A 161 17.61 -9.28 7.06
N ILE A 162 16.51 -8.54 6.96
CA ILE A 162 15.46 -8.52 7.99
C ILE A 162 14.10 -8.62 7.30
N VAL A 163 13.25 -9.51 7.80
CA VAL A 163 11.86 -9.63 7.40
C VAL A 163 10.95 -9.50 8.62
N PHE A 164 10.00 -8.57 8.55
CA PHE A 164 8.97 -8.37 9.57
C PHE A 164 7.67 -9.00 9.09
N MET A 165 7.01 -9.72 9.97
CA MET A 165 5.73 -10.38 9.70
C MET A 165 4.74 -10.04 10.81
N ASP A 166 3.56 -9.54 10.44
CA ASP A 166 2.54 -9.07 11.38
C ASP A 166 1.14 -9.21 10.80
N GLY A 167 0.13 -9.15 11.65
CA GLY A 167 -1.27 -9.25 11.30
C GLY A 167 -2.12 -8.10 11.83
N ILE A 168 -3.11 -7.68 11.04
CA ILE A 168 -4.10 -6.67 11.43
C ILE A 168 -5.49 -7.28 11.33
N VAL A 169 -6.21 -7.33 12.45
CA VAL A 169 -7.57 -7.85 12.49
C VAL A 169 -8.54 -6.84 11.89
N VAL A 170 -9.38 -7.31 10.98
CA VAL A 170 -10.48 -6.56 10.36
C VAL A 170 -11.78 -7.37 10.43
N LYS A 171 -12.92 -6.70 10.38
CA LYS A 171 -14.23 -7.36 10.31
C LYS A 171 -14.67 -7.48 8.86
N VAL A 172 -14.99 -8.69 8.43
CA VAL A 172 -15.43 -8.98 7.07
C VAL A 172 -16.76 -9.73 7.12
N ARG A 173 -17.64 -9.43 6.19
CA ARG A 173 -18.88 -10.18 6.01
C ARG A 173 -18.58 -11.48 5.25
N ASP A 174 -18.98 -12.60 5.84
CA ASP A 174 -18.92 -13.91 5.23
C ASP A 174 -20.34 -14.50 5.23
N GLY A 175 -20.98 -14.46 4.07
CA GLY A 175 -22.40 -14.75 3.94
C GLY A 175 -23.26 -13.83 4.82
N GLN A 176 -23.97 -14.40 5.79
CA GLN A 176 -24.81 -13.67 6.74
C GLN A 176 -24.10 -13.32 8.06
N ARG A 177 -22.85 -13.73 8.24
CA ARG A 177 -22.10 -13.52 9.48
C ARG A 177 -21.04 -12.46 9.30
N ILE A 178 -20.65 -11.81 10.40
CA ILE A 178 -19.49 -10.95 10.49
C ILE A 178 -18.41 -11.73 11.22
N VAL A 179 -17.29 -11.95 10.55
CA VAL A 179 -16.14 -12.68 11.09
C VAL A 179 -14.95 -11.75 11.22
N ASN A 180 -14.09 -12.03 12.19
CA ASN A 180 -12.80 -11.37 12.30
C ASN A 180 -11.83 -12.14 11.41
N LYS A 181 -11.19 -11.44 10.47
CA LYS A 181 -10.11 -11.97 9.65
C LYS A 181 -8.85 -11.13 9.86
N SER A 182 -7.68 -11.72 9.69
CA SER A 182 -6.40 -11.02 9.81
C SER A 182 -5.81 -10.75 8.43
N ILE A 183 -5.44 -9.50 8.17
CA ILE A 183 -4.59 -9.11 7.05
C ILE A 183 -3.16 -9.32 7.49
N HIS A 184 -2.49 -10.32 6.93
CA HIS A 184 -1.08 -10.60 7.18
C HIS A 184 -0.21 -9.83 6.21
N ILE A 185 0.86 -9.28 6.74
CA ILE A 185 1.78 -8.40 6.04
C ILE A 185 3.19 -8.95 6.21
N VAL A 186 3.92 -9.08 5.12
CA VAL A 186 5.34 -9.39 5.13
C VAL A 186 6.10 -8.23 4.53
N LEU A 187 6.95 -7.60 5.36
CA LEU A 187 7.77 -6.44 5.01
C LEU A 187 9.25 -6.78 5.14
N GLY A 188 9.99 -6.74 4.05
CA GLY A 188 11.44 -6.94 4.03
C GLY A 188 12.22 -5.62 4.08
N ILE A 189 13.43 -5.70 4.61
CA ILE A 189 14.48 -4.70 4.40
C ILE A 189 15.49 -5.34 3.44
N ASN A 190 15.61 -4.79 2.24
CA ASN A 190 16.52 -5.32 1.23
C ASN A 190 17.99 -4.96 1.49
N HIS A 191 18.91 -5.47 0.69
CA HIS A 191 20.34 -5.22 0.82
C HIS A 191 20.72 -3.72 0.75
N GLN A 192 19.88 -2.89 0.09
CA GLN A 192 20.05 -1.43 0.05
C GLN A 192 19.51 -0.72 1.30
N GLY A 193 18.94 -1.45 2.25
CA GLY A 193 18.29 -0.89 3.45
C GLY A 193 16.92 -0.30 3.21
N LYS A 194 16.34 -0.51 2.03
CA LYS A 194 15.01 0.00 1.71
C LYS A 194 13.94 -0.97 2.15
N LYS A 195 12.83 -0.41 2.59
CA LYS A 195 11.63 -1.17 2.91
C LYS A 195 10.97 -1.70 1.64
N GLU A 196 10.60 -2.95 1.65
CA GLU A 196 9.88 -3.59 0.56
C GLU A 196 8.75 -4.46 1.08
N LEU A 197 7.52 -4.18 0.66
CA LEU A 197 6.39 -5.04 0.96
C LEU A 197 6.48 -6.30 0.09
N GLN A 198 6.55 -7.48 0.70
CA GLN A 198 6.69 -8.75 0.00
C GLN A 198 5.35 -9.39 -0.34
N GLY A 199 4.32 -9.16 0.48
CA GLY A 199 3.00 -9.68 0.22
C GLY A 199 1.95 -9.31 1.26
N LEU A 200 0.69 -9.58 0.90
CA LEU A 200 -0.51 -9.40 1.71
C LEU A 200 -1.40 -10.63 1.59
N TRP A 201 -1.86 -11.15 2.70
CA TRP A 201 -2.79 -12.27 2.75
C TRP A 201 -3.90 -11.99 3.75
N LEU A 202 -5.09 -12.50 3.48
CA LEU A 202 -6.23 -12.39 4.40
C LEU A 202 -6.68 -13.79 4.78
N THR A 203 -6.81 -14.07 6.06
CA THR A 203 -7.33 -15.32 6.58
C THR A 203 -8.14 -15.15 7.85
N GLU A 204 -9.06 -16.07 8.10
CA GLU A 204 -9.76 -16.18 9.38
C GLU A 204 -8.93 -16.96 10.41
N ASN A 205 -8.19 -17.95 9.95
CA ASN A 205 -7.44 -18.88 10.81
C ASN A 205 -5.92 -18.73 10.62
N GLU A 206 -5.25 -18.30 11.67
CA GLU A 206 -3.81 -18.16 11.73
C GLU A 206 -3.19 -19.42 12.32
N GLY A 207 -2.73 -20.32 11.48
CA GLY A 207 -2.08 -21.54 11.95
C GLY A 207 -0.75 -21.80 11.23
N ALA A 208 0.03 -22.75 11.75
CA ALA A 208 1.32 -23.15 11.18
C ALA A 208 1.22 -23.49 9.68
N LYS A 209 0.15 -24.16 9.26
CA LYS A 209 -0.09 -24.53 7.84
C LYS A 209 -0.26 -23.29 6.95
N PHE A 210 -0.94 -22.25 7.44
CA PHE A 210 -1.11 -21.00 6.71
C PHE A 210 0.23 -20.29 6.51
N TRP A 211 1.00 -20.15 7.59
CA TRP A 211 2.34 -19.54 7.52
C TRP A 211 3.31 -20.33 6.65
N LEU A 212 3.25 -21.65 6.73
CA LEU A 212 4.04 -22.52 5.83
C LEU A 212 3.71 -22.23 4.35
N GLY A 213 2.43 -22.04 4.03
CA GLY A 213 1.99 -21.66 2.69
C GLY A 213 2.57 -20.33 2.23
N ILE A 214 2.50 -19.27 3.08
CA ILE A 214 3.07 -17.96 2.79
C ILE A 214 4.57 -18.05 2.55
N LEU A 215 5.30 -18.68 3.46
CA LEU A 215 6.77 -18.79 3.36
C LEU A 215 7.20 -19.58 2.12
N THR A 216 6.45 -20.63 1.77
CA THR A 216 6.67 -21.39 0.53
C THR A 216 6.39 -20.55 -0.70
N GLU A 217 5.33 -19.73 -0.69
CA GLU A 217 5.03 -18.76 -1.79
C GLU A 217 6.19 -17.77 -1.97
N LEU A 218 6.69 -17.17 -0.86
CA LEU A 218 7.83 -16.26 -0.91
C LEU A 218 9.07 -16.93 -1.51
N LYS A 219 9.33 -18.18 -1.13
CA LYS A 219 10.44 -19.00 -1.67
C LYS A 219 10.28 -19.24 -3.17
N ASN A 220 9.08 -19.58 -3.62
CA ASN A 220 8.76 -19.78 -5.03
C ASN A 220 8.90 -18.51 -5.87
N ARG A 221 8.72 -17.35 -5.25
CA ARG A 221 8.93 -16.03 -5.87
C ARG A 221 10.38 -15.57 -5.87
N GLY A 222 11.30 -16.37 -5.37
CA GLY A 222 12.75 -16.13 -5.45
C GLY A 222 13.44 -15.83 -4.13
N LEU A 223 12.72 -15.60 -3.03
CA LEU A 223 13.31 -15.37 -1.71
C LEU A 223 13.97 -16.67 -1.21
N ARG A 224 15.28 -16.74 -1.25
CA ARG A 224 16.07 -17.94 -0.87
C ARG A 224 16.52 -17.91 0.57
N ASP A 225 16.82 -16.71 1.11
CA ASP A 225 17.37 -16.57 2.45
C ASP A 225 16.81 -15.36 3.20
N ILE A 226 16.64 -15.56 4.51
CA ILE A 226 16.27 -14.53 5.50
C ILE A 226 17.26 -14.65 6.64
N LEU A 227 17.97 -13.55 6.99
CA LEU A 227 18.90 -13.62 8.11
C LEU A 227 18.17 -13.54 9.45
N ILE A 228 17.28 -12.55 9.60
CA ILE A 228 16.47 -12.34 10.81
C ILE A 228 15.00 -12.21 10.44
N ALA A 229 14.17 -13.08 10.98
CA ALA A 229 12.71 -13.04 10.86
C ALA A 229 12.07 -12.51 12.15
N CYS A 230 11.52 -11.29 12.10
CA CYS A 230 10.84 -10.66 13.23
C CYS A 230 9.33 -10.97 13.20
N VAL A 231 8.82 -11.67 14.23
CA VAL A 231 7.45 -12.17 14.28
C VAL A 231 6.74 -11.82 15.58
N ASP A 232 5.41 -11.88 15.61
CA ASP A 232 4.58 -11.54 16.76
C ASP A 232 4.36 -12.72 17.72
N GLY A 233 5.04 -13.76 17.71
CA GLY A 233 4.95 -14.86 18.68
C GLY A 233 3.66 -15.69 18.58
N LEU A 234 2.99 -15.71 17.44
CA LEU A 234 1.89 -16.60 17.17
C LEU A 234 2.36 -18.05 17.19
N LYS A 235 1.55 -18.92 17.79
CA LYS A 235 1.87 -20.35 17.93
C LYS A 235 2.01 -21.03 16.56
N GLY A 236 3.09 -21.78 16.37
CA GLY A 236 3.38 -22.51 15.12
C GLY A 236 4.03 -21.67 14.02
N PHE A 237 4.25 -20.38 14.27
CA PHE A 237 4.89 -19.49 13.29
C PHE A 237 6.41 -19.69 13.23
N PRO A 238 7.14 -19.71 14.35
CA PRO A 238 8.55 -20.01 14.33
C PRO A 238 8.88 -21.36 13.67
N GLU A 239 8.11 -22.38 13.98
CA GLU A 239 8.29 -23.73 13.42
C GLU A 239 8.08 -23.74 11.89
N ALA A 240 7.16 -22.92 11.37
CA ALA A 240 6.97 -22.75 9.94
C ALA A 240 8.15 -22.03 9.28
N ILE A 241 8.75 -21.03 9.94
CA ILE A 241 9.95 -20.36 9.45
C ILE A 241 11.13 -21.31 9.40
N GLU A 242 11.40 -22.03 10.48
CA GLU A 242 12.49 -23.00 10.59
C GLU A 242 12.36 -24.12 9.53
N ALA A 243 11.14 -24.52 9.17
CA ALA A 243 10.91 -25.53 8.13
C ALA A 243 11.25 -25.05 6.71
N VAL A 244 11.06 -23.76 6.39
CA VAL A 244 11.28 -23.19 5.04
C VAL A 244 12.63 -22.51 4.93
N TYR A 245 13.04 -21.80 5.98
CA TYR A 245 14.29 -21.04 6.12
C TYR A 245 15.02 -21.46 7.40
N PRO A 246 15.67 -22.64 7.41
CA PRO A 246 16.25 -23.23 8.61
C PRO A 246 17.40 -22.42 9.22
N GLU A 247 18.05 -21.58 8.42
CA GLU A 247 19.14 -20.70 8.86
C GLU A 247 18.67 -19.32 9.33
N ALA A 248 17.37 -19.01 9.23
CA ALA A 248 16.84 -17.75 9.69
C ALA A 248 16.79 -17.68 11.21
N ALA A 249 17.38 -16.62 11.78
CA ALA A 249 17.22 -16.33 13.20
C ALA A 249 15.79 -15.82 13.46
N VAL A 250 15.00 -16.58 14.20
CA VAL A 250 13.65 -16.17 14.57
C VAL A 250 13.70 -15.26 15.79
N GLN A 251 13.31 -14.00 15.62
CA GLN A 251 13.29 -12.98 16.66
C GLN A 251 11.87 -12.59 17.00
N LEU A 252 11.51 -12.66 18.26
CA LEU A 252 10.21 -12.18 18.71
C LEU A 252 10.14 -10.66 18.66
N CYS A 253 9.06 -10.11 18.17
CA CYS A 253 8.84 -8.67 18.09
C CYS A 253 8.73 -8.04 19.49
N ILE A 254 9.73 -7.30 19.89
CA ILE A 254 9.80 -6.64 21.20
C ILE A 254 8.63 -5.68 21.41
N VAL A 255 8.21 -4.97 20.37
CA VAL A 255 7.09 -4.03 20.46
C VAL A 255 5.78 -4.76 20.80
N HIS A 256 5.53 -5.94 20.21
CA HIS A 256 4.39 -6.78 20.57
C HIS A 256 4.51 -7.32 21.98
N MET A 257 5.70 -7.72 22.41
CA MET A 257 5.94 -8.15 23.79
C MET A 257 5.62 -7.03 24.79
N VAL A 258 6.14 -5.83 24.57
CA VAL A 258 5.85 -4.66 25.42
C VAL A 258 4.35 -4.32 25.40
N ARG A 259 3.73 -4.26 24.22
CA ARG A 259 2.29 -3.98 24.11
C ARG A 259 1.42 -5.01 24.85
N ASN A 260 1.77 -6.28 24.72
CA ASN A 260 1.06 -7.36 25.43
C ASN A 260 1.26 -7.27 26.95
N SER A 261 2.46 -6.91 27.40
CA SER A 261 2.76 -6.65 28.81
C SER A 261 1.86 -5.53 29.38
N LEU A 262 1.68 -4.46 28.63
CA LEU A 262 0.96 -3.28 29.08
C LEU A 262 -0.58 -3.42 29.06
N LYS A 263 -1.14 -4.45 28.41
CA LYS A 263 -2.61 -4.67 28.36
C LYS A 263 -3.27 -4.84 29.72
N THR A 264 -2.54 -5.36 30.70
CA THR A 264 -3.04 -5.66 32.05
C THR A 264 -2.56 -4.66 33.10
N VAL A 265 -1.78 -3.67 32.69
CA VAL A 265 -1.18 -2.68 33.61
C VAL A 265 -2.15 -1.53 33.85
N SER A 266 -2.30 -1.12 35.12
CA SER A 266 -3.12 0.03 35.47
C SER A 266 -2.50 1.32 34.94
N TRP A 267 -3.33 2.33 34.67
CA TRP A 267 -2.86 3.63 34.12
C TRP A 267 -1.79 4.29 35.00
N LYS A 268 -1.91 4.20 36.34
CA LYS A 268 -0.95 4.78 37.29
C LYS A 268 0.45 4.17 37.17
N ASP A 269 0.54 2.87 36.85
CA ASP A 269 1.78 2.12 36.79
C ASP A 269 2.36 2.04 35.36
N TYR A 270 1.57 2.47 34.36
CA TYR A 270 1.89 2.32 32.95
C TYR A 270 3.27 2.88 32.56
N LYS A 271 3.59 4.08 33.08
CA LYS A 271 4.87 4.75 32.80
C LYS A 271 6.04 3.97 33.41
N GLY A 272 5.94 3.63 34.71
CA GLY A 272 7.00 2.91 35.43
C GLY A 272 7.28 1.53 34.81
N VAL A 273 6.22 0.76 34.56
CA VAL A 273 6.35 -0.55 33.87
C VAL A 273 7.00 -0.40 32.50
N THR A 274 6.60 0.60 31.71
CA THR A 274 7.19 0.83 30.38
C THR A 274 8.68 1.17 30.46
N GLU A 275 9.06 2.05 31.38
CA GLU A 275 10.45 2.46 31.58
C GLU A 275 11.31 1.26 32.01
N GLN A 276 10.81 0.42 32.92
CA GLN A 276 11.57 -0.73 33.36
C GLN A 276 11.61 -1.87 32.36
N LEU A 277 10.53 -2.14 31.60
CA LEU A 277 10.62 -3.05 30.47
C LEU A 277 11.67 -2.61 29.43
N LYS A 278 11.85 -1.29 29.28
CA LYS A 278 12.84 -0.75 28.37
C LYS A 278 14.26 -1.13 28.79
N THR A 279 14.57 -1.19 30.07
CA THR A 279 15.91 -1.60 30.56
C THR A 279 16.21 -3.05 30.20
N ILE A 280 15.20 -3.92 30.10
CA ILE A 280 15.37 -5.32 29.71
C ILE A 280 15.84 -5.42 28.26
N TYR A 281 15.08 -4.88 27.30
CA TYR A 281 15.39 -5.07 25.89
C TYR A 281 16.46 -4.12 25.33
N GLN A 282 16.85 -3.10 26.10
CA GLN A 282 17.96 -2.21 25.76
C GLN A 282 19.26 -2.55 26.52
N ALA A 283 19.27 -3.59 27.32
CA ALA A 283 20.46 -4.06 28.02
C ALA A 283 21.63 -4.31 27.06
N VAL A 284 22.85 -4.10 27.49
CA VAL A 284 24.05 -4.26 26.67
C VAL A 284 24.32 -5.75 26.37
N SER A 285 23.98 -6.63 27.33
CA SER A 285 24.17 -8.07 27.22
C SER A 285 22.91 -8.84 27.66
N GLU A 286 22.85 -10.10 27.27
CA GLU A 286 21.80 -11.02 27.72
C GLU A 286 21.78 -11.17 29.25
N GLN A 287 22.95 -11.24 29.86
CA GLN A 287 23.08 -11.38 31.31
C GLN A 287 22.49 -10.17 32.06
N GLU A 288 22.77 -8.96 31.58
CA GLU A 288 22.19 -7.73 32.14
C GLU A 288 20.66 -7.71 31.93
N ALA A 289 20.18 -8.13 30.74
CA ALA A 289 18.75 -8.21 30.45
C ALA A 289 18.02 -9.18 31.39
N LEU A 290 18.60 -10.33 31.68
CA LEU A 290 18.06 -11.30 32.64
C LEU A 290 18.05 -10.72 34.07
N SER A 291 19.11 -10.04 34.47
CA SER A 291 19.15 -9.35 35.76
C SER A 291 18.06 -8.27 35.89
N ASN A 292 17.85 -7.50 34.79
CA ASN A 292 16.81 -6.49 34.74
C ASN A 292 15.39 -7.11 34.75
N LEU A 293 15.22 -8.28 34.16
CA LEU A 293 13.95 -9.02 34.20
C LEU A 293 13.64 -9.53 35.61
N GLU A 294 14.65 -10.04 36.31
CA GLU A 294 14.47 -10.45 37.72
C GLU A 294 14.18 -9.24 38.61
N GLN A 295 14.86 -8.11 38.44
CA GLN A 295 14.54 -6.86 39.14
C GLN A 295 13.12 -6.41 38.83
N PHE A 296 12.67 -6.49 37.59
CA PHE A 296 11.29 -6.21 37.20
C PHE A 296 10.28 -7.10 37.95
N ARG A 297 10.58 -8.39 38.11
CA ARG A 297 9.74 -9.34 38.85
C ARG A 297 9.59 -8.90 40.31
N GLN A 298 10.67 -8.43 40.94
CA GLN A 298 10.67 -7.98 42.35
C GLN A 298 9.93 -6.66 42.52
N ASP A 299 10.10 -5.71 41.63
CA ASP A 299 9.51 -4.37 41.71
C ASP A 299 8.01 -4.36 41.40
N TRP A 300 7.54 -5.31 40.55
CA TRP A 300 6.16 -5.38 40.03
C TRP A 300 5.45 -6.67 40.42
N LEU A 301 5.47 -7.01 41.74
CA LEU A 301 4.82 -8.21 42.27
C LEU A 301 3.32 -8.30 41.92
N GLN A 302 2.66 -7.17 41.66
CA GLN A 302 1.25 -7.11 41.26
C GLN A 302 1.04 -7.51 39.78
N TYR A 303 2.11 -7.61 38.98
CA TYR A 303 2.06 -7.99 37.54
C TYR A 303 2.95 -9.20 37.22
N PRO A 304 2.88 -10.33 37.97
CA PRO A 304 3.81 -11.45 37.82
C PRO A 304 3.74 -12.08 36.41
N ARG A 305 2.55 -12.04 35.76
CA ARG A 305 2.35 -12.58 34.41
C ARG A 305 3.21 -11.92 33.35
N ILE A 306 3.67 -10.68 33.58
CA ILE A 306 4.54 -10.00 32.62
C ILE A 306 5.91 -10.66 32.63
N ALA A 307 6.56 -10.79 33.79
CA ALA A 307 7.85 -11.45 33.91
C ALA A 307 7.80 -12.90 33.39
N ASP A 308 6.75 -13.68 33.76
CA ASP A 308 6.56 -15.04 33.28
C ASP A 308 6.39 -15.13 31.76
N MET A 309 5.75 -14.14 31.15
CA MET A 309 5.61 -14.09 29.68
C MET A 309 6.95 -13.82 29.01
N TRP A 310 7.77 -12.91 29.54
CA TRP A 310 9.09 -12.63 28.99
C TRP A 310 10.01 -13.83 29.15
N GLU A 311 10.01 -14.48 30.31
CA GLU A 311 10.83 -15.67 30.59
C GLU A 311 10.47 -16.86 29.67
N ARG A 312 9.18 -17.17 29.53
CA ARG A 312 8.73 -18.24 28.62
C ARG A 312 9.11 -18.02 27.15
N ASN A 313 9.25 -16.76 26.73
CA ASN A 313 9.63 -16.41 25.37
C ASN A 313 11.11 -16.07 25.24
N TRP A 314 11.89 -16.26 26.31
CA TRP A 314 13.29 -15.80 26.35
C TRP A 314 14.15 -16.36 25.22
N VAL A 315 14.04 -17.62 24.92
CA VAL A 315 14.77 -18.30 23.82
C VAL A 315 14.63 -17.58 22.47
N ARG A 316 13.51 -16.87 22.28
CA ARG A 316 13.22 -16.13 21.03
C ARG A 316 13.42 -14.61 21.19
N ILE A 317 13.65 -14.13 22.39
CA ILE A 317 14.05 -12.75 22.69
C ILE A 317 15.57 -12.65 22.69
N ALA A 318 16.25 -13.61 23.31
CA ALA A 318 17.69 -13.63 23.52
C ALA A 318 18.56 -13.46 22.25
N PRO A 319 18.19 -13.98 21.05
CA PRO A 319 19.01 -13.84 19.86
C PRO A 319 19.41 -12.40 19.55
N MET A 320 18.56 -11.42 19.87
CA MET A 320 18.91 -10.01 19.64
C MET A 320 20.14 -9.54 20.40
N PHE A 321 20.49 -10.16 21.55
CA PHE A 321 21.63 -9.74 22.36
C PHE A 321 22.96 -10.23 21.80
N SER A 322 22.97 -11.21 20.88
CA SER A 322 24.17 -11.61 20.15
C SER A 322 24.58 -10.60 19.10
N TYR A 323 23.64 -9.75 18.64
CA TYR A 323 23.92 -8.77 17.59
C TYR A 323 24.44 -7.46 18.19
N GLU A 324 25.28 -6.76 17.43
CA GLU A 324 25.74 -5.43 17.82
C GLU A 324 24.65 -4.37 17.77
N GLY A 325 24.89 -3.23 18.44
CA GLY A 325 23.91 -2.19 18.67
C GLY A 325 23.15 -1.68 17.44
N ASP A 326 23.79 -1.65 16.27
CA ASP A 326 23.17 -1.16 15.04
C ASP A 326 22.14 -2.16 14.50
N ILE A 327 22.45 -3.47 14.49
CA ILE A 327 21.48 -4.52 14.11
C ILE A 327 20.36 -4.57 15.13
N ARG A 328 20.68 -4.59 16.42
CA ARG A 328 19.66 -4.59 17.48
C ARG A 328 18.70 -3.43 17.35
N ARG A 329 19.22 -2.22 17.08
CA ARG A 329 18.39 -1.03 16.91
C ARG A 329 17.39 -1.21 15.77
N VAL A 330 17.77 -1.80 14.65
CA VAL A 330 16.84 -2.09 13.56
C VAL A 330 15.78 -3.10 13.99
N ILE A 331 16.12 -4.12 14.79
CA ILE A 331 15.20 -5.15 15.27
C ILE A 331 14.15 -4.56 16.23
N TYR A 332 14.57 -3.82 17.27
CA TYR A 332 13.62 -3.35 18.28
C TYR A 332 13.02 -1.97 18.01
N THR A 333 13.62 -1.15 17.14
CA THR A 333 13.02 0.12 16.70
C THR A 333 12.04 -0.09 15.53
N THR A 334 11.30 -1.17 15.54
CA THR A 334 10.40 -1.64 14.46
C THR A 334 9.37 -0.62 13.97
N ASN A 335 9.77 0.65 13.91
CA ASN A 335 8.97 1.70 13.28
C ASN A 335 8.60 1.35 11.81
N ALA A 336 9.28 0.36 11.21
CA ALA A 336 8.99 -0.05 9.83
C ALA A 336 7.60 -0.67 9.72
N ILE A 337 7.35 -1.82 10.39
CA ILE A 337 6.07 -2.54 10.31
C ILE A 337 4.97 -1.83 11.11
N GLU A 338 5.30 -1.24 12.26
CA GLU A 338 4.32 -0.51 13.07
C GLU A 338 3.81 0.77 12.40
N SER A 339 4.72 1.53 11.78
CA SER A 339 4.35 2.67 10.97
C SER A 339 3.40 2.26 9.84
N LEU A 340 3.69 1.14 9.17
CA LEU A 340 2.84 0.57 8.14
C LEU A 340 1.49 0.13 8.69
N ASN A 341 1.48 -0.59 9.81
CA ASN A 341 0.26 -1.01 10.50
C ASN A 341 -0.62 0.16 10.91
N SER A 342 -0.01 1.26 11.38
CA SER A 342 -0.73 2.49 11.70
C SER A 342 -1.44 3.07 10.48
N VAL A 343 -0.77 3.09 9.31
CA VAL A 343 -1.37 3.56 8.05
C VAL A 343 -2.55 2.67 7.65
N ILE A 344 -2.37 1.34 7.69
CA ILE A 344 -3.43 0.39 7.34
C ILE A 344 -4.60 0.50 8.31
N ARG A 345 -4.34 0.52 9.63
CA ARG A 345 -5.39 0.69 10.64
C ARG A 345 -6.17 1.98 10.42
N LYS A 346 -5.50 3.10 10.10
CA LYS A 346 -6.16 4.37 9.82
C LYS A 346 -7.10 4.27 8.62
N ALA A 347 -6.76 3.50 7.59
CA ALA A 347 -7.61 3.27 6.43
C ALA A 347 -8.73 2.27 6.73
N THR A 348 -8.45 1.18 7.44
CA THR A 348 -9.40 0.09 7.70
C THR A 348 -10.40 0.37 8.81
N THR A 349 -10.03 1.13 9.86
CA THR A 349 -10.94 1.46 10.97
C THR A 349 -12.11 2.37 10.58
N ARG A 350 -12.01 3.10 9.46
CA ARG A 350 -13.15 3.85 8.91
C ARG A 350 -14.27 2.92 8.43
N HIS A 351 -13.92 1.72 8.01
CA HIS A 351 -14.87 0.68 7.67
C HIS A 351 -15.25 -0.08 8.94
N LYS A 352 -16.49 0.05 9.40
CA LYS A 352 -17.00 -0.76 10.52
C LYS A 352 -16.91 -2.25 10.20
N MET A 353 -17.05 -2.59 8.93
CA MET A 353 -17.03 -3.94 8.37
C MET A 353 -16.83 -3.85 6.85
N PHE A 354 -16.05 -4.77 6.30
CA PHE A 354 -15.88 -4.93 4.85
C PHE A 354 -16.96 -5.86 4.28
N PRO A 355 -17.48 -5.59 3.07
CA PRO A 355 -18.47 -6.45 2.43
C PRO A 355 -17.95 -7.84 2.05
N ASP A 356 -16.65 -7.92 1.73
CA ASP A 356 -15.94 -9.13 1.29
C ASP A 356 -14.42 -8.99 1.51
N ASP A 357 -13.70 -10.08 1.30
CA ASP A 357 -12.24 -10.17 1.44
C ASP A 357 -11.51 -9.26 0.46
N GLY A 358 -11.99 -9.15 -0.78
CA GLY A 358 -11.41 -8.32 -1.81
C GLY A 358 -11.44 -6.84 -1.43
N ALA A 359 -12.54 -6.37 -0.83
CA ALA A 359 -12.66 -4.98 -0.36
C ALA A 359 -11.64 -4.67 0.75
N ALA A 360 -11.42 -5.59 1.69
CA ALA A 360 -10.43 -5.43 2.75
C ALA A 360 -9.01 -5.37 2.20
N LEU A 361 -8.66 -6.28 1.27
CA LEU A 361 -7.35 -6.31 0.63
C LEU A 361 -7.09 -5.06 -0.23
N LYS A 362 -8.08 -4.60 -1.01
CA LYS A 362 -7.98 -3.37 -1.82
C LYS A 362 -7.62 -2.16 -0.97
N VAL A 363 -8.35 -1.94 0.13
CA VAL A 363 -8.11 -0.80 1.03
C VAL A 363 -6.73 -0.91 1.66
N ALA A 364 -6.35 -2.07 2.17
CA ALA A 364 -5.04 -2.29 2.77
C ALA A 364 -3.91 -2.04 1.76
N TRP A 365 -3.99 -2.64 0.58
CA TRP A 365 -2.97 -2.51 -0.47
C TRP A 365 -2.82 -1.05 -0.93
N LEU A 366 -3.91 -0.35 -1.21
CA LEU A 366 -3.87 1.05 -1.62
C LEU A 366 -3.27 1.95 -0.54
N ALA A 367 -3.60 1.71 0.74
CA ALA A 367 -3.02 2.44 1.85
C ALA A 367 -1.50 2.23 1.93
N ILE A 368 -1.05 0.98 1.73
CA ILE A 368 0.38 0.63 1.72
C ILE A 368 1.08 1.25 0.52
N MET A 369 0.51 1.16 -0.69
CA MET A 369 1.08 1.76 -1.89
C MET A 369 1.20 3.28 -1.76
N GLY A 370 0.23 3.94 -1.11
CA GLY A 370 0.33 5.35 -0.76
C GLY A 370 1.50 5.66 0.20
N ALA A 371 1.76 4.79 1.17
CA ALA A 371 2.87 4.93 2.12
C ALA A 371 4.23 4.60 1.48
N SER A 372 4.29 3.57 0.63
CA SER A 372 5.53 3.07 0.02
C SER A 372 6.20 4.07 -0.92
N ARG A 373 5.45 5.02 -1.47
CA ARG A 373 6.00 6.15 -2.26
C ARG A 373 7.03 6.97 -1.49
N LYS A 374 7.00 6.92 -0.15
CA LYS A 374 7.94 7.60 0.75
C LYS A 374 9.15 6.73 1.14
N TRP A 375 9.20 5.47 0.73
CA TRP A 375 10.28 4.54 1.08
C TRP A 375 11.46 4.64 0.11
N THR A 376 11.89 5.85 -0.18
CA THR A 376 12.96 6.14 -1.15
C THR A 376 14.34 6.05 -0.54
N MET A 377 14.44 6.24 0.77
CA MET A 377 15.71 6.25 1.50
C MET A 377 15.91 4.96 2.30
N PRO A 378 17.16 4.52 2.49
CA PRO A 378 17.48 3.47 3.44
C PRO A 378 17.01 3.80 4.86
N ILE A 379 16.78 2.76 5.66
CA ILE A 379 16.56 2.94 7.10
C ILE A 379 17.80 3.56 7.77
N GLN A 380 17.60 4.22 8.89
CA GLN A 380 18.67 4.89 9.61
C GLN A 380 19.80 3.90 9.99
N ASN A 381 21.04 4.35 9.86
CA ASN A 381 22.26 3.58 10.16
C ASN A 381 22.44 2.28 9.34
N TRP A 382 21.79 2.17 8.17
CA TRP A 382 21.83 0.94 7.39
C TRP A 382 23.25 0.53 6.96
N LYS A 383 24.09 1.48 6.54
CA LYS A 383 25.47 1.16 6.12
C LYS A 383 26.28 0.46 7.23
N SER A 384 26.15 0.95 8.48
CA SER A 384 26.79 0.34 9.63
C SER A 384 26.21 -1.04 9.92
N ALA A 385 24.88 -1.17 9.91
CA ALA A 385 24.19 -2.45 10.09
C ALA A 385 24.57 -3.46 9.00
N LEU A 386 24.66 -3.06 7.73
CA LEU A 386 25.03 -3.93 6.62
C LEU A 386 26.46 -4.48 6.78
N ASN A 387 27.40 -3.62 7.16
CA ASN A 387 28.77 -4.06 7.44
C ASN A 387 28.80 -5.12 8.56
N ARG A 388 27.99 -4.95 9.60
CA ARG A 388 27.85 -5.94 10.68
C ARG A 388 27.18 -7.22 10.19
N PHE A 389 26.16 -7.15 9.36
CA PHE A 389 25.57 -8.33 8.71
C PHE A 389 26.62 -9.11 7.90
N CYS A 390 27.50 -8.42 7.16
CA CYS A 390 28.57 -9.07 6.42
C CYS A 390 29.57 -9.81 7.35
N ILE A 391 29.88 -9.24 8.52
CA ILE A 391 30.75 -9.87 9.51
C ILE A 391 30.08 -11.07 10.17
N GLU A 392 28.82 -10.90 10.60
CA GLU A 392 28.07 -11.91 11.38
C GLU A 392 27.63 -13.09 10.53
N PHE A 393 27.16 -12.82 9.29
CA PHE A 393 26.58 -13.83 8.41
C PHE A 393 27.48 -14.21 7.23
N GLY A 394 28.64 -13.56 7.08
CA GLY A 394 29.67 -13.95 6.12
C GLY A 394 29.18 -14.15 4.68
N GLU A 395 29.42 -15.35 4.14
CA GLU A 395 29.10 -15.68 2.75
C GLU A 395 27.59 -15.57 2.43
N ARG A 396 26.72 -15.77 3.41
CA ARG A 396 25.26 -15.61 3.21
C ARG A 396 24.86 -14.21 2.75
N VAL A 397 25.64 -13.20 3.09
CA VAL A 397 25.41 -11.81 2.67
C VAL A 397 26.25 -11.43 1.48
N SER A 398 27.56 -11.76 1.51
CA SER A 398 28.53 -11.35 0.48
C SER A 398 28.23 -11.91 -0.90
N ALA A 399 27.57 -13.06 -0.98
CA ALA A 399 27.16 -13.67 -2.26
C ALA A 399 26.07 -12.86 -3.00
N TYR A 400 25.41 -11.88 -2.33
CA TYR A 400 24.30 -11.11 -2.87
C TYR A 400 24.56 -9.58 -2.91
N LEU A 401 25.77 -9.15 -2.53
CA LEU A 401 26.24 -7.76 -2.66
C LEU A 401 27.01 -7.56 -3.95
#